data_8fc1da0d6e04543c8c8f52f3bd98f8bf
#
_entry.id   8fc1da0d6e04543c8c8f52f3bd98f8bf
#
_cell.length_a   1.000
_cell.length_b   1.000
_cell.length_c   1.000
_cell.angle_alpha   90.00
_cell.angle_beta   90.00
_cell.angle_gamma   90.00
#
_symmetry.space_group_name_H-M   'P 1'
#
loop_
_entity.id
_entity.type
_entity.pdbx_description
1 polymer ?
#
loop_
_entity_poly.entity_id
_entity_poly.type
_entity_poly.pdbx_seq_one_letter_code
_entity_poly.pdbx_strand_id
1 'polypeptide(L)'
;VVVGYSQQRKISSIGSQSSLKVSDIKMPSASLTSALVGRLSGVIAVQRTGEPGKDASDIWIRGYSTPNNSNPLMIVDGVERPFNDIDPGDIESITVLKDASATAVYGVRGANGVVIVKTKPGIIGKPVVNVDYYESFTQFTKQPKFADGITYMNTANEALTTDGLSPMYLPSYIKNTESGMDPLLYPNVDWQDVLLKDGAMTYRANLNMSGGGSTARYFVSLSYIDEEGMYKTDDAMRKDYNTNPSSQRWNYRLNTDIDVTKTTLVKVGVSGSLKKRNAPGQGGNVWISLMGQNPVSIPVMYSNGYIPAYGEGDDRKNPWVLATQTGYQEIWNNKVQTNISLEQKLDFITKGLSFEGRFGFDTDNHSQINRVRMPETWRAQRERDDYGGLLFQNRSIEKPMEQTSSSTGERREFLEAILQYNRAFKAHHIG
;
A
#
# COMPACT_ATOMS: atom_id res chain seq x y z
N VAL A 1 -13.91 7.14 25.62
CA VAL A 1 -13.02 6.17 24.96
C VAL A 1 -13.79 4.88 24.74
N VAL A 2 -13.68 4.30 23.56
CA VAL A 2 -14.27 2.99 23.25
C VAL A 2 -13.36 1.92 23.83
N VAL A 3 -13.92 1.06 24.68
CA VAL A 3 -13.21 -0.07 25.30
C VAL A 3 -14.05 -1.32 25.07
N GLY A 4 -13.58 -2.18 24.19
CA GLY A 4 -14.33 -3.36 23.81
C GLY A 4 -15.71 -3.00 23.24
N TYR A 5 -16.75 -3.58 23.83
CA TYR A 5 -18.14 -3.39 23.43
C TYR A 5 -18.84 -2.21 24.11
N SER A 6 -18.14 -1.40 24.92
CA SER A 6 -18.72 -0.29 25.66
C SER A 6 -17.90 0.99 25.55
N GLN A 7 -18.52 2.13 25.86
CA GLN A 7 -17.84 3.42 26.01
C GLN A 7 -17.58 3.70 27.49
N GLN A 8 -16.31 3.86 27.87
CA GLN A 8 -15.93 4.26 29.22
C GLN A 8 -15.40 5.70 29.25
N ARG A 9 -15.60 6.37 30.39
CA ARG A 9 -14.93 7.66 30.61
C ARG A 9 -13.42 7.45 30.68
N LYS A 10 -12.63 8.36 30.08
CA LYS A 10 -11.16 8.26 30.04
C LYS A 10 -10.54 8.10 31.44
N ILE A 11 -11.15 8.72 32.45
CA ILE A 11 -10.74 8.63 33.88
C ILE A 11 -11.01 7.24 34.48
N SER A 12 -11.99 6.51 33.97
CA SER A 12 -12.37 5.19 34.50
C SER A 12 -11.66 4.03 33.83
N SER A 13 -10.83 4.33 32.81
CA SER A 13 -10.09 3.31 32.06
C SER A 13 -8.77 2.99 32.75
N ILE A 14 -8.65 1.77 33.25
CA ILE A 14 -7.48 1.26 34.00
C ILE A 14 -6.38 0.78 33.04
N GLY A 15 -6.72 0.46 31.77
CA GLY A 15 -5.80 -0.06 30.78
C GLY A 15 -5.02 1.04 30.03
N SER A 16 -3.77 0.73 29.60
CA SER A 16 -2.99 1.61 28.74
C SER A 16 -3.60 1.67 27.35
N GLN A 17 -4.12 2.83 26.99
CA GLN A 17 -4.74 3.08 25.68
C GLN A 17 -4.24 4.40 25.09
N SER A 18 -4.16 4.44 23.78
CA SER A 18 -3.89 5.67 23.00
C SER A 18 -5.07 5.93 22.09
N SER A 19 -5.55 7.15 22.07
CA SER A 19 -6.64 7.58 21.18
C SER A 19 -6.21 8.80 20.38
N LEU A 20 -6.50 8.78 19.10
CA LEU A 20 -6.21 9.86 18.17
C LEU A 20 -7.51 10.27 17.48
N LYS A 21 -7.79 11.57 17.45
CA LYS A 21 -8.86 12.13 16.62
C LYS A 21 -8.29 12.42 15.24
N VAL A 22 -9.03 12.09 14.21
CA VAL A 22 -8.57 12.23 12.82
C VAL A 22 -8.48 13.69 12.37
N SER A 23 -9.16 14.64 13.04
CA SER A 23 -8.89 16.07 12.84
C SER A 23 -7.39 16.41 12.96
N ASP A 24 -6.64 15.60 13.72
CA ASP A 24 -5.21 15.78 13.96
C ASP A 24 -4.33 15.07 12.90
N ILE A 25 -4.95 14.29 11.98
CA ILE A 25 -4.26 13.55 10.90
C ILE A 25 -4.61 14.17 9.54
N LYS A 26 -4.40 15.44 9.35
CA LYS A 26 -4.45 16.02 8.00
C LYS A 26 -3.15 15.70 7.27
N MET A 27 -3.10 14.57 6.59
CA MET A 27 -1.99 14.21 5.70
C MET A 27 -2.50 13.72 4.36
N PRO A 28 -1.84 14.11 3.28
CA PRO A 28 -2.10 13.58 1.93
C PRO A 28 -1.48 12.17 1.76
N SER A 29 -1.70 11.26 2.72
CA SER A 29 -1.27 9.87 2.60
C SER A 29 -2.36 9.03 1.98
N ALA A 30 -2.00 8.19 1.02
CA ALA A 30 -2.93 7.27 0.39
C ALA A 30 -3.31 6.11 1.31
N SER A 31 -2.39 5.69 2.19
CA SER A 31 -2.62 4.63 3.18
C SER A 31 -2.86 5.20 4.57
N LEU A 32 -3.95 4.78 5.21
CA LEU A 32 -4.23 5.17 6.58
C LEU A 32 -3.18 4.66 7.57
N THR A 33 -2.67 3.45 7.38
CA THR A 33 -1.64 2.88 8.27
C THR A 33 -0.36 3.68 8.21
N SER A 34 0.04 4.16 7.03
CA SER A 34 1.21 5.02 6.86
C SER A 34 1.00 6.41 7.50
N ALA A 35 -0.23 6.93 7.50
CA ALA A 35 -0.57 8.18 8.19
C ALA A 35 -0.48 8.09 9.72
N LEU A 36 -0.50 6.87 10.30
CA LEU A 36 -0.42 6.65 11.75
C LEU A 36 1.00 6.52 12.29
N VAL A 37 2.01 6.39 11.41
CA VAL A 37 3.42 6.24 11.79
C VAL A 37 3.86 7.39 12.69
N GLY A 38 4.42 7.07 13.87
CA GLY A 38 4.93 8.05 14.83
C GLY A 38 3.89 8.87 15.59
N ARG A 39 2.58 8.67 15.35
CA ARG A 39 1.49 9.45 15.97
C ARG A 39 0.79 8.76 17.12
N LEU A 40 0.89 7.45 17.21
CA LEU A 40 0.31 6.64 18.28
C LEU A 40 1.40 6.08 19.18
N SER A 41 1.40 6.51 20.43
CA SER A 41 2.35 6.02 21.44
C SER A 41 2.26 4.49 21.57
N GLY A 42 3.41 3.79 21.52
CA GLY A 42 3.53 2.34 21.64
C GLY A 42 3.07 1.55 20.40
N VAL A 43 2.88 2.22 19.27
CA VAL A 43 2.67 1.62 17.96
C VAL A 43 3.97 1.77 17.15
N ILE A 44 4.47 0.65 16.65
CA ILE A 44 5.57 0.60 15.70
C ILE A 44 4.95 0.34 14.34
N ALA A 45 5.31 1.14 13.36
CA ALA A 45 4.84 0.96 12.00
C ALA A 45 6.02 1.05 11.03
N VAL A 46 6.06 0.14 10.05
CA VAL A 46 7.13 0.06 9.06
C VAL A 46 6.50 0.03 7.68
N GLN A 47 6.81 1.03 6.88
CA GLN A 47 6.50 1.03 5.46
C GLN A 47 7.63 0.36 4.69
N ARG A 48 7.35 -0.76 4.04
CA ARG A 48 8.36 -1.56 3.34
C ARG A 48 8.64 -1.05 1.93
N THR A 49 7.66 -0.41 1.32
CA THR A 49 7.73 0.15 -0.03
C THR A 49 6.87 1.39 -0.15
N GLY A 50 7.28 2.31 -1.01
CA GLY A 50 6.47 3.47 -1.43
C GLY A 50 5.84 3.28 -2.81
N GLU A 51 5.82 2.05 -3.36
CA GLU A 51 5.18 1.76 -4.64
C GLU A 51 3.67 2.05 -4.56
N PRO A 52 3.10 2.79 -5.52
CA PRO A 52 1.69 3.11 -5.54
C PRO A 52 0.79 1.90 -5.29
N GLY A 53 -0.12 2.06 -4.33
CA GLY A 53 -1.06 1.02 -3.93
C GLY A 53 -0.49 -0.16 -3.15
N LYS A 54 0.81 -0.15 -2.81
CA LYS A 54 1.49 -1.09 -1.89
C LYS A 54 2.15 -0.39 -0.71
N ASP A 55 1.87 0.87 -0.52
CA ASP A 55 2.45 1.78 0.46
C ASP A 55 1.92 1.61 1.89
N ALA A 56 1.07 0.61 2.13
CA ALA A 56 0.56 0.32 3.47
C ALA A 56 1.69 -0.09 4.42
N SER A 57 1.66 0.48 5.64
CA SER A 57 2.60 0.13 6.69
C SER A 57 2.13 -1.08 7.48
N ASP A 58 3.04 -1.99 7.77
CA ASP A 58 2.83 -3.02 8.79
C ASP A 58 2.84 -2.38 10.16
N ILE A 59 1.90 -2.78 11.03
CA ILE A 59 1.72 -2.18 12.36
C ILE A 59 1.91 -3.26 13.43
N TRP A 60 2.68 -2.93 14.47
CA TRP A 60 2.82 -3.73 15.68
C TRP A 60 2.59 -2.89 16.93
N ILE A 61 2.01 -3.50 17.95
CA ILE A 61 1.81 -2.86 19.24
C ILE A 61 2.84 -3.41 20.21
N ARG A 62 3.67 -2.50 20.79
CA ARG A 62 4.78 -2.82 21.71
C ARG A 62 5.88 -3.71 21.14
N GLY A 63 5.95 -3.86 19.81
CA GLY A 63 7.01 -4.60 19.14
C GLY A 63 6.59 -5.98 18.62
N TYR A 64 7.58 -6.73 18.22
CA TYR A 64 7.44 -8.08 17.67
C TYR A 64 7.34 -9.08 18.81
N SER A 65 6.21 -9.74 18.98
CA SER A 65 5.96 -10.65 20.11
C SER A 65 6.25 -12.11 19.76
N THR A 66 6.03 -12.51 18.52
CA THR A 66 6.24 -13.89 18.06
C THR A 66 6.74 -13.92 16.61
N PRO A 67 7.48 -14.97 16.19
CA PRO A 67 7.90 -15.10 14.79
C PRO A 67 6.76 -15.44 13.81
N ASN A 68 5.61 -15.93 14.28
CA ASN A 68 4.53 -16.38 13.40
C ASN A 68 3.60 -15.23 12.98
N ASN A 69 2.77 -14.71 13.88
CA ASN A 69 1.86 -13.60 13.60
C ASN A 69 1.85 -12.63 14.77
N SER A 70 2.40 -11.46 14.55
CA SER A 70 2.44 -10.35 15.52
C SER A 70 1.52 -9.20 15.16
N ASN A 71 0.63 -9.38 14.17
CA ASN A 71 -0.30 -8.33 13.76
C ASN A 71 -1.35 -8.10 14.85
N PRO A 72 -1.69 -6.85 15.15
CA PRO A 72 -2.79 -6.54 16.04
C PRO A 72 -4.13 -6.90 15.41
N LEU A 73 -5.12 -7.16 16.24
CA LEU A 73 -6.50 -7.31 15.81
C LEU A 73 -7.04 -5.96 15.37
N MET A 74 -7.60 -5.88 14.16
CA MET A 74 -8.14 -4.66 13.58
C MET A 74 -9.66 -4.71 13.58
N ILE A 75 -10.32 -3.75 14.25
CA ILE A 75 -11.77 -3.66 14.36
C ILE A 75 -12.25 -2.34 13.76
N VAL A 76 -13.14 -2.42 12.78
CA VAL A 76 -13.80 -1.25 12.17
C VAL A 76 -15.29 -1.31 12.47
N ASP A 77 -15.80 -0.31 13.18
CA ASP A 77 -17.22 -0.22 13.58
C ASP A 77 -17.76 -1.51 14.22
N GLY A 78 -16.91 -2.17 15.04
CA GLY A 78 -17.24 -3.39 15.77
C GLY A 78 -17.01 -4.70 15.01
N VAL A 79 -16.60 -4.67 13.75
CA VAL A 79 -16.33 -5.87 12.93
C VAL A 79 -14.84 -5.97 12.63
N GLU A 80 -14.29 -7.19 12.68
CA GLU A 80 -12.89 -7.46 12.32
C GLU A 80 -12.66 -7.24 10.82
N ARG A 81 -11.89 -6.21 10.48
CA ARG A 81 -11.63 -5.77 9.10
C ARG A 81 -10.31 -5.05 8.98
N PRO A 82 -9.58 -5.19 7.85
CA PRO A 82 -8.46 -4.31 7.53
C PRO A 82 -8.96 -2.89 7.28
N PHE A 83 -8.18 -1.88 7.70
CA PHE A 83 -8.58 -0.47 7.57
C PHE A 83 -7.65 0.36 6.65
N ASN A 84 -6.68 -0.26 5.98
CA ASN A 84 -5.67 0.44 5.16
C ASN A 84 -6.29 1.29 4.05
N ASP A 85 -7.39 0.79 3.46
CA ASP A 85 -8.05 1.44 2.32
C ASP A 85 -9.14 2.44 2.75
N ILE A 86 -9.42 2.61 4.06
CA ILE A 86 -10.40 3.60 4.54
C ILE A 86 -9.82 5.00 4.34
N ASP A 87 -10.66 5.91 3.81
CA ASP A 87 -10.27 7.32 3.69
C ASP A 87 -10.15 7.95 5.09
N PRO A 88 -9.03 8.62 5.43
CA PRO A 88 -8.90 9.32 6.71
C PRO A 88 -10.03 10.31 6.98
N GLY A 89 -10.61 10.93 5.94
CA GLY A 89 -11.75 11.83 6.06
C GLY A 89 -13.02 11.19 6.64
N ASP A 90 -13.13 9.84 6.55
CA ASP A 90 -14.29 9.08 7.02
C ASP A 90 -14.20 8.68 8.51
N ILE A 91 -13.03 8.87 9.14
CA ILE A 91 -12.76 8.37 10.47
C ILE A 91 -13.11 9.42 11.53
N GLU A 92 -13.79 8.99 12.59
CA GLU A 92 -14.03 9.79 13.79
C GLU A 92 -12.85 9.67 14.77
N SER A 93 -12.44 8.42 15.06
CA SER A 93 -11.37 8.16 16.02
C SER A 93 -10.69 6.82 15.79
N ILE A 94 -9.42 6.73 16.20
CA ILE A 94 -8.65 5.49 16.27
C ILE A 94 -8.19 5.30 17.70
N THR A 95 -8.48 4.13 18.27
CA THR A 95 -8.09 3.76 19.63
C THR A 95 -7.25 2.49 19.58
N VAL A 96 -6.12 2.50 20.29
CA VAL A 96 -5.23 1.33 20.40
C VAL A 96 -5.25 0.82 21.82
N LEU A 97 -5.69 -0.43 22.01
CA LEU A 97 -5.66 -1.15 23.25
C LEU A 97 -4.37 -1.98 23.32
N LYS A 98 -3.56 -1.73 24.36
CA LYS A 98 -2.19 -2.26 24.45
C LYS A 98 -2.03 -3.31 25.55
N ASP A 99 -2.87 -3.27 26.58
CA ASP A 99 -2.74 -4.14 27.74
C ASP A 99 -3.75 -5.29 27.69
N ALA A 100 -3.37 -6.42 28.27
CA ALA A 100 -4.20 -7.61 28.34
C ALA A 100 -5.57 -7.35 29.02
N SER A 101 -5.62 -6.47 30.02
CA SER A 101 -6.87 -6.06 30.68
C SER A 101 -7.82 -5.33 29.75
N ALA A 102 -7.28 -4.50 28.83
CA ALA A 102 -8.08 -3.77 27.84
C ALA A 102 -8.48 -4.66 26.65
N THR A 103 -7.68 -5.69 26.32
CA THR A 103 -7.92 -6.59 25.18
C THR A 103 -8.64 -7.88 25.57
N ALA A 104 -8.88 -8.13 26.88
CA ALA A 104 -9.49 -9.36 27.40
C ALA A 104 -10.84 -9.72 26.75
N VAL A 105 -11.63 -8.70 26.38
CA VAL A 105 -12.93 -8.87 25.70
C VAL A 105 -12.80 -9.54 24.33
N TYR A 106 -11.60 -9.45 23.69
CA TYR A 106 -11.31 -10.05 22.37
C TYR A 106 -10.63 -11.42 22.47
N GLY A 107 -10.42 -11.91 23.71
CA GLY A 107 -9.79 -13.21 23.97
C GLY A 107 -8.40 -13.34 23.34
N VAL A 108 -8.06 -14.54 22.89
CA VAL A 108 -6.73 -14.87 22.32
C VAL A 108 -6.39 -14.01 21.11
N ARG A 109 -7.38 -13.59 20.33
CA ARG A 109 -7.17 -12.74 19.14
C ARG A 109 -6.65 -11.34 19.48
N GLY A 110 -6.93 -10.85 20.70
CA GLY A 110 -6.43 -9.58 21.20
C GLY A 110 -5.03 -9.63 21.82
N ALA A 111 -4.35 -10.79 21.81
CA ALA A 111 -3.05 -10.97 22.48
C ALA A 111 -1.95 -10.01 21.98
N ASN A 112 -1.96 -9.68 20.70
CA ASN A 112 -1.01 -8.72 20.08
C ASN A 112 -1.49 -7.26 20.14
N GLY A 113 -2.54 -6.98 20.93
CA GLY A 113 -3.21 -5.69 20.99
C GLY A 113 -4.33 -5.56 19.98
N VAL A 114 -5.13 -4.50 20.15
CA VAL A 114 -6.31 -4.24 19.29
C VAL A 114 -6.29 -2.80 18.82
N VAL A 115 -6.52 -2.60 17.53
CA VAL A 115 -6.75 -1.28 16.90
C VAL A 115 -8.23 -1.16 16.59
N ILE A 116 -8.90 -0.21 17.22
CA ILE A 116 -10.32 0.07 17.01
C ILE A 116 -10.45 1.34 16.21
N VAL A 117 -11.04 1.25 15.03
CA VAL A 117 -11.35 2.36 14.14
C VAL A 117 -12.85 2.61 14.21
N LYS A 118 -13.23 3.83 14.52
CA LYS A 118 -14.62 4.28 14.49
C LYS A 118 -14.79 5.28 13.34
N THR A 119 -15.76 5.02 12.48
CA THR A 119 -16.06 5.92 11.36
C THR A 119 -17.07 6.99 11.79
N LYS A 120 -17.14 8.08 11.03
CA LYS A 120 -18.04 9.20 11.32
C LYS A 120 -19.51 8.77 11.25
N PRO A 121 -20.29 8.99 12.31
CA PRO A 121 -21.73 8.78 12.28
C PRO A 121 -22.45 9.95 11.62
N GLY A 122 -23.74 9.78 11.38
CA GLY A 122 -24.64 10.90 11.05
C GLY A 122 -24.80 11.86 12.24
N ILE A 123 -25.06 13.11 11.96
CA ILE A 123 -25.28 14.16 12.98
C ILE A 123 -26.68 14.78 12.85
N ILE A 124 -27.23 15.20 13.98
CA ILE A 124 -28.48 16.01 13.96
C ILE A 124 -28.13 17.44 13.53
N GLY A 125 -28.78 17.94 12.50
CA GLY A 125 -28.58 19.28 12.01
C GLY A 125 -28.85 19.42 10.52
N LYS A 126 -28.70 20.65 10.03
CA LYS A 126 -28.73 20.90 8.58
C LYS A 126 -27.60 20.17 7.89
N PRO A 127 -27.78 19.75 6.63
CA PRO A 127 -26.70 19.14 5.87
C PRO A 127 -25.44 20.03 5.83
N VAL A 128 -24.30 19.46 6.21
CA VAL A 128 -22.99 20.09 6.10
C VAL A 128 -22.19 19.30 5.07
N VAL A 129 -21.73 19.99 4.03
CA VAL A 129 -20.93 19.44 2.95
C VAL A 129 -19.49 19.91 3.14
N ASN A 130 -18.54 18.99 3.09
CA ASN A 130 -17.13 19.27 3.10
C ASN A 130 -16.50 18.70 1.82
N VAL A 131 -15.60 19.49 1.22
CA VAL A 131 -14.80 19.10 0.05
C VAL A 131 -13.35 19.35 0.39
N ASP A 132 -12.54 18.32 0.28
CA ASP A 132 -11.09 18.40 0.46
C ASP A 132 -10.42 17.96 -0.84
N TYR A 133 -9.47 18.75 -1.32
CA TYR A 133 -8.61 18.41 -2.45
C TYR A 133 -7.15 18.64 -2.09
N TYR A 134 -6.31 17.66 -2.41
CA TYR A 134 -4.89 17.70 -2.13
C TYR A 134 -4.09 17.25 -3.34
N GLU A 135 -3.05 18.01 -3.64
CA GLU A 135 -1.96 17.59 -4.52
C GLU A 135 -0.71 17.43 -3.69
N SER A 136 0.04 16.38 -3.93
CA SER A 136 1.30 16.15 -3.27
C SER A 136 2.36 15.65 -4.24
N PHE A 137 3.59 16.11 -4.04
CA PHE A 137 4.75 15.66 -4.77
C PHE A 137 5.52 14.66 -3.91
N THR A 138 5.62 13.43 -4.40
CA THR A 138 6.26 12.31 -3.71
C THR A 138 7.67 12.15 -4.23
N GLN A 139 8.65 12.04 -3.33
CA GLN A 139 10.07 11.81 -3.64
C GLN A 139 10.61 10.64 -2.83
N PHE A 140 11.69 10.04 -3.27
CA PHE A 140 12.43 9.08 -2.45
C PHE A 140 13.02 9.79 -1.22
N THR A 141 12.75 9.29 -0.04
CA THR A 141 13.33 9.79 1.21
C THR A 141 14.81 9.45 1.32
N LYS A 142 15.22 8.33 0.73
CA LYS A 142 16.60 7.87 0.66
C LYS A 142 16.77 6.94 -0.54
N GLN A 143 17.84 7.13 -1.27
CA GLN A 143 18.29 6.22 -2.32
C GLN A 143 19.70 5.73 -1.97
N PRO A 144 20.05 4.46 -2.27
CA PRO A 144 21.42 4.00 -2.17
C PRO A 144 22.28 4.76 -3.19
N LYS A 145 23.49 5.11 -2.81
CA LYS A 145 24.49 5.66 -3.73
C LYS A 145 25.33 4.54 -4.29
N PHE A 146 25.35 4.40 -5.58
CA PHE A 146 26.19 3.43 -6.27
C PHE A 146 27.51 4.07 -6.70
N ALA A 147 28.54 3.25 -6.86
CA ALA A 147 29.79 3.64 -7.47
C ALA A 147 29.59 3.82 -8.97
N ASP A 148 30.26 4.82 -9.54
CA ASP A 148 30.38 4.93 -11.00
C ASP A 148 31.22 3.78 -11.57
N GLY A 149 31.24 3.66 -12.92
CA GLY A 149 31.94 2.57 -13.59
C GLY A 149 33.43 2.54 -13.32
N ILE A 150 34.08 3.66 -13.16
CA ILE A 150 35.53 3.74 -12.93
C ILE A 150 35.86 3.25 -11.51
N THR A 151 35.14 3.78 -10.53
CA THR A 151 35.26 3.35 -9.12
C THR A 151 34.94 1.87 -9.00
N TYR A 152 33.87 1.39 -9.64
CA TYR A 152 33.48 -0.03 -9.65
C TYR A 152 34.59 -0.93 -10.17
N MET A 153 35.16 -0.62 -11.35
CA MET A 153 36.22 -1.43 -11.99
C MET A 153 37.50 -1.46 -11.17
N ASN A 154 37.92 -0.31 -10.62
CA ASN A 154 39.12 -0.22 -9.81
C ASN A 154 38.95 -1.04 -8.50
N THR A 155 37.81 -0.91 -7.82
CA THR A 155 37.52 -1.65 -6.59
C THR A 155 37.41 -3.16 -6.86
N ALA A 156 36.79 -3.55 -7.97
CA ALA A 156 36.72 -4.96 -8.36
C ALA A 156 38.11 -5.56 -8.65
N ASN A 157 38.98 -4.81 -9.35
CA ASN A 157 40.35 -5.23 -9.61
C ASN A 157 41.17 -5.31 -8.31
N GLU A 158 41.04 -4.36 -7.39
CA GLU A 158 41.70 -4.35 -6.10
C GLU A 158 41.30 -5.58 -5.26
N ALA A 159 40.00 -5.87 -5.21
CA ALA A 159 39.50 -7.06 -4.51
C ALA A 159 40.11 -8.36 -5.06
N LEU A 160 40.10 -8.53 -6.40
CA LEU A 160 40.67 -9.71 -7.04
C LEU A 160 42.17 -9.82 -6.82
N THR A 161 42.92 -8.73 -6.93
CA THR A 161 44.39 -8.76 -6.72
C THR A 161 44.75 -9.04 -5.26
N THR A 162 43.94 -8.55 -4.30
CA THR A 162 44.12 -8.85 -2.87
C THR A 162 43.95 -10.35 -2.60
N ASP A 163 43.04 -11.01 -3.32
CA ASP A 163 42.83 -12.46 -3.26
C ASP A 163 43.84 -13.28 -4.09
N GLY A 164 44.87 -12.62 -4.67
CA GLY A 164 45.88 -13.26 -5.51
C GLY A 164 45.37 -13.64 -6.90
N LEU A 165 44.26 -13.09 -7.36
CA LEU A 165 43.68 -13.33 -8.67
C LEU A 165 44.10 -12.23 -9.66
N SER A 166 43.98 -12.51 -10.96
CA SER A 166 44.22 -11.50 -11.99
C SER A 166 43.12 -10.44 -12.04
N PRO A 167 43.44 -9.17 -12.36
CA PRO A 167 42.47 -8.12 -12.58
C PRO A 167 41.46 -8.52 -13.65
N MET A 168 40.19 -8.22 -13.43
CA MET A 168 39.11 -8.47 -14.39
C MET A 168 39.09 -7.40 -15.49
N TYR A 169 39.35 -6.16 -15.14
CA TYR A 169 39.30 -5.02 -16.03
C TYR A 169 40.70 -4.55 -16.41
N LEU A 170 41.02 -4.58 -17.69
CA LEU A 170 42.30 -4.09 -18.21
C LEU A 170 42.39 -2.55 -18.12
N PRO A 171 43.59 -1.98 -17.92
CA PRO A 171 43.78 -0.53 -17.86
C PRO A 171 43.23 0.21 -19.09
N SER A 172 43.37 -0.40 -20.28
CA SER A 172 42.81 0.15 -21.52
C SER A 172 41.28 0.23 -21.49
N TYR A 173 40.62 -0.76 -20.90
CA TYR A 173 39.16 -0.75 -20.76
C TYR A 173 38.70 0.38 -19.84
N ILE A 174 39.36 0.52 -18.66
CA ILE A 174 39.08 1.57 -17.68
C ILE A 174 39.27 2.95 -18.35
N LYS A 175 40.38 3.15 -19.04
CA LYS A 175 40.68 4.40 -19.75
C LYS A 175 39.66 4.72 -20.84
N ASN A 176 39.24 3.73 -21.63
CA ASN A 176 38.21 3.93 -22.69
C ASN A 176 36.84 4.31 -22.07
N THR A 177 36.47 3.67 -20.97
CA THR A 177 35.26 4.02 -20.24
C THR A 177 35.33 5.43 -19.65
N GLU A 178 36.46 5.82 -19.04
CA GLU A 178 36.70 7.15 -18.48
C GLU A 178 36.65 8.26 -19.55
N SER A 179 37.22 8.00 -20.73
CA SER A 179 37.20 8.94 -21.85
C SER A 179 35.86 9.01 -22.60
N GLY A 180 34.91 8.11 -22.31
CA GLY A 180 33.68 7.99 -23.08
C GLY A 180 33.86 7.60 -24.55
N MET A 181 34.92 6.88 -24.88
CA MET A 181 35.35 6.60 -26.25
C MET A 181 34.27 5.94 -27.10
N ASP A 182 33.60 4.94 -26.60
CA ASP A 182 32.49 4.23 -27.25
C ASP A 182 31.51 3.73 -26.17
N PRO A 183 30.48 4.52 -25.81
CA PRO A 183 29.55 4.15 -24.74
C PRO A 183 28.80 2.86 -25.00
N LEU A 184 28.72 2.35 -26.20
CA LEU A 184 28.08 1.08 -26.53
C LEU A 184 28.97 -0.12 -26.18
N LEU A 185 30.32 0.05 -26.26
CA LEU A 185 31.30 -0.97 -25.92
C LEU A 185 31.92 -0.79 -24.53
N TYR A 186 32.01 0.46 -24.06
CA TYR A 186 32.58 0.86 -22.76
C TYR A 186 31.56 1.69 -21.98
N PRO A 187 30.44 1.09 -21.61
CA PRO A 187 29.38 1.83 -20.95
C PRO A 187 29.80 2.27 -19.51
N ASN A 188 29.23 3.40 -19.09
CA ASN A 188 29.26 3.88 -17.71
C ASN A 188 27.85 4.41 -17.40
N VAL A 189 26.96 3.52 -17.00
CA VAL A 189 25.53 3.81 -16.89
C VAL A 189 25.13 4.03 -15.44
N ASP A 190 24.55 5.19 -15.16
CA ASP A 190 23.79 5.39 -13.92
C ASP A 190 22.37 4.83 -14.11
N TRP A 191 22.15 3.62 -13.64
CA TRP A 191 20.88 2.93 -13.79
C TRP A 191 19.74 3.57 -12.99
N GLN A 192 20.05 4.29 -11.90
CA GLN A 192 19.05 5.03 -11.16
C GLN A 192 18.55 6.23 -11.95
N ASP A 193 19.47 7.02 -12.50
CA ASP A 193 19.10 8.17 -13.35
C ASP A 193 18.35 7.72 -14.62
N VAL A 194 18.76 6.61 -15.25
CA VAL A 194 18.05 6.06 -16.42
C VAL A 194 16.61 5.70 -16.11
N LEU A 195 16.36 5.05 -14.96
CA LEU A 195 15.07 4.43 -14.68
C LEU A 195 14.14 5.30 -13.84
N LEU A 196 14.67 6.06 -12.88
CA LEU A 196 13.88 6.72 -11.86
C LEU A 196 13.62 8.19 -12.19
N LYS A 197 12.42 8.65 -11.87
CA LYS A 197 12.04 10.07 -11.86
C LYS A 197 12.51 10.70 -10.55
N ASP A 198 12.69 12.03 -10.55
CA ASP A 198 12.96 12.81 -9.34
C ASP A 198 11.78 12.81 -8.37
N GLY A 199 10.57 12.64 -8.88
CA GLY A 199 9.34 12.59 -8.12
C GLY A 199 8.12 12.23 -8.95
N ALA A 200 7.01 12.04 -8.27
CA ALA A 200 5.72 11.72 -8.86
C ALA A 200 4.60 12.46 -8.16
N MET A 201 3.49 12.68 -8.86
CA MET A 201 2.33 13.37 -8.33
C MET A 201 1.34 12.38 -7.70
N THR A 202 0.71 12.82 -6.62
CA THR A 202 -0.42 12.15 -6.01
C THR A 202 -1.56 13.15 -5.86
N TYR A 203 -2.74 12.76 -6.34
CA TYR A 203 -3.96 13.57 -6.27
C TYR A 203 -4.96 12.88 -5.35
N ARG A 204 -5.62 13.66 -4.50
CA ARG A 204 -6.67 13.16 -3.64
C ARG A 204 -7.82 14.14 -3.57
N ALA A 205 -9.05 13.64 -3.76
CA ALA A 205 -10.28 14.36 -3.56
C ALA A 205 -11.18 13.61 -2.57
N ASN A 206 -11.81 14.31 -1.65
CA ASN A 206 -12.82 13.77 -0.74
C ASN A 206 -14.01 14.72 -0.71
N LEU A 207 -15.20 14.17 -0.89
CA LEU A 207 -16.47 14.84 -0.71
C LEU A 207 -17.23 14.12 0.39
N ASN A 208 -17.58 14.78 1.47
CA ASN A 208 -18.43 14.19 2.48
C ASN A 208 -19.58 15.12 2.90
N MET A 209 -20.68 14.52 3.28
CA MET A 209 -21.88 15.20 3.72
C MET A 209 -22.42 14.51 4.97
N SER A 210 -22.77 15.29 5.98
CA SER A 210 -23.42 14.81 7.20
C SER A 210 -24.61 15.69 7.56
N GLY A 211 -25.65 15.07 8.11
CA GLY A 211 -26.86 15.80 8.50
C GLY A 211 -27.94 14.86 9.01
N GLY A 212 -29.11 15.40 9.26
CA GLY A 212 -30.28 14.63 9.66
C GLY A 212 -31.15 15.30 10.72
N GLY A 213 -32.24 14.64 11.03
CA GLY A 213 -33.18 15.04 12.08
C GLY A 213 -33.08 14.15 13.32
N SER A 214 -34.07 14.28 14.18
CA SER A 214 -34.19 13.45 15.39
C SER A 214 -34.45 11.97 15.09
N THR A 215 -35.09 11.67 13.96
CA THR A 215 -35.46 10.31 13.57
C THR A 215 -34.39 9.61 12.74
N ALA A 216 -33.74 10.33 11.83
CA ALA A 216 -32.72 9.75 10.97
C ALA A 216 -31.55 10.73 10.81
N ARG A 217 -30.33 10.19 10.90
CA ARG A 217 -29.06 10.91 10.73
C ARG A 217 -28.21 10.15 9.74
N TYR A 218 -27.44 10.86 8.93
CA TYR A 218 -26.61 10.24 7.90
C TYR A 218 -25.24 10.89 7.80
N PHE A 219 -24.29 10.09 7.37
CA PHE A 219 -22.99 10.50 6.86
C PHE A 219 -22.76 9.78 5.53
N VAL A 220 -22.44 10.55 4.49
CA VAL A 220 -22.10 10.03 3.16
C VAL A 220 -20.73 10.55 2.78
N SER A 221 -19.89 9.71 2.21
CA SER A 221 -18.57 10.10 1.71
C SER A 221 -18.25 9.41 0.39
N LEU A 222 -17.57 10.16 -0.48
CA LEU A 222 -16.95 9.69 -1.72
C LEU A 222 -15.52 10.21 -1.76
N SER A 223 -14.54 9.35 -2.01
CA SER A 223 -13.17 9.81 -2.21
C SER A 223 -12.50 9.14 -3.40
N TYR A 224 -11.56 9.86 -3.98
CA TYR A 224 -10.72 9.41 -5.08
C TYR A 224 -9.26 9.72 -4.76
N ILE A 225 -8.39 8.76 -5.04
CA ILE A 225 -6.94 8.92 -4.90
C ILE A 225 -6.31 8.38 -6.18
N ASP A 226 -5.37 9.14 -6.74
CA ASP A 226 -4.56 8.77 -7.89
C ASP A 226 -3.08 8.97 -7.56
N GLU A 227 -2.32 7.89 -7.63
CA GLU A 227 -0.89 7.86 -7.31
C GLU A 227 -0.10 7.46 -8.54
N GLU A 228 0.83 8.31 -8.95
CA GLU A 228 1.79 7.98 -9.99
C GLU A 228 3.05 7.33 -9.41
N GLY A 229 3.66 6.43 -10.18
CA GLY A 229 4.92 5.80 -9.82
C GLY A 229 6.15 6.57 -10.29
N MET A 230 7.29 6.11 -9.80
CA MET A 230 8.59 6.76 -9.93
C MET A 230 9.41 6.28 -11.13
N TYR A 231 8.89 5.37 -11.98
CA TYR A 231 9.64 4.92 -13.15
C TYR A 231 9.44 5.85 -14.35
N LYS A 232 10.51 6.11 -15.07
CA LYS A 232 10.45 6.69 -16.41
C LYS A 232 9.79 5.68 -17.36
N THR A 233 9.15 6.17 -18.39
CA THR A 233 8.43 5.36 -19.39
C THR A 233 9.08 5.52 -20.75
N ASP A 234 9.00 4.50 -21.57
CA ASP A 234 9.37 4.55 -22.98
C ASP A 234 8.21 5.19 -23.76
N ASP A 235 8.45 6.32 -24.42
CA ASP A 235 7.39 7.05 -25.15
C ASP A 235 6.86 6.26 -26.36
N ALA A 236 7.68 5.41 -26.94
CA ALA A 236 7.26 4.55 -28.06
C ALA A 236 6.27 3.48 -27.57
N MET A 237 6.52 2.88 -26.40
CA MET A 237 5.64 1.87 -25.80
C MET A 237 4.42 2.46 -25.11
N ARG A 238 4.52 3.72 -24.65
CA ARG A 238 3.41 4.40 -23.95
C ARG A 238 2.15 4.55 -24.81
N LYS A 239 2.26 4.48 -26.11
CA LYS A 239 1.10 4.52 -27.04
C LYS A 239 0.24 3.27 -26.91
N ASP A 240 0.86 2.12 -26.60
CA ASP A 240 0.18 0.83 -26.56
C ASP A 240 -0.26 0.47 -25.14
N TYR A 241 0.58 0.73 -24.13
CA TYR A 241 0.28 0.47 -22.72
C TYR A 241 1.17 1.29 -21.77
N ASN A 242 0.70 1.48 -20.54
CA ASN A 242 1.46 2.15 -19.51
C ASN A 242 2.13 1.11 -18.60
N THR A 243 3.43 1.22 -18.40
CA THR A 243 4.23 0.34 -17.54
C THR A 243 4.60 0.98 -16.20
N ASN A 244 4.46 2.32 -16.06
CA ASN A 244 4.75 2.97 -14.79
C ASN A 244 3.79 2.45 -13.71
N PRO A 245 4.30 2.00 -12.55
CA PRO A 245 3.44 1.65 -11.42
C PRO A 245 2.50 2.81 -11.10
N SER A 246 1.23 2.53 -11.00
CA SER A 246 0.23 3.54 -10.61
C SER A 246 -0.91 2.89 -9.85
N SER A 247 -1.61 3.69 -9.06
CA SER A 247 -2.73 3.21 -8.26
C SER A 247 -3.85 4.24 -8.23
N GLN A 248 -5.04 3.81 -8.61
CA GLN A 248 -6.26 4.60 -8.52
C GLN A 248 -7.20 3.92 -7.55
N ARG A 249 -7.76 4.67 -6.60
CA ARG A 249 -8.70 4.15 -5.63
C ARG A 249 -9.90 5.07 -5.47
N TRP A 250 -11.07 4.49 -5.58
CA TRP A 250 -12.37 5.10 -5.25
C TRP A 250 -12.88 4.48 -3.97
N ASN A 251 -13.27 5.30 -3.02
CA ASN A 251 -13.95 4.84 -1.80
C ASN A 251 -15.32 5.47 -1.72
N TYR A 252 -16.26 4.73 -1.16
CA TYR A 252 -17.58 5.24 -0.80
C TYR A 252 -17.98 4.76 0.58
N ARG A 253 -18.77 5.58 1.28
CA ARG A 253 -19.32 5.25 2.60
C ARG A 253 -20.66 5.89 2.80
N LEU A 254 -21.59 5.13 3.37
CA LEU A 254 -22.87 5.58 3.89
C LEU A 254 -23.02 5.01 5.30
N ASN A 255 -23.17 5.87 6.28
CA ASN A 255 -23.59 5.51 7.64
C ASN A 255 -24.90 6.21 7.92
N THR A 256 -25.89 5.45 8.37
CA THR A 256 -27.23 5.97 8.71
C THR A 256 -27.69 5.40 10.02
N ASP A 257 -28.11 6.27 10.93
CA ASP A 257 -28.70 5.95 12.22
C ASP A 257 -30.18 6.31 12.19
N ILE A 258 -31.07 5.37 12.48
CA ILE A 258 -32.54 5.55 12.43
C ILE A 258 -33.14 5.20 13.79
N ASP A 259 -33.71 6.18 14.47
CA ASP A 259 -34.51 5.96 15.67
C ASP A 259 -35.92 5.50 15.25
N VAL A 260 -36.10 4.17 15.12
CA VAL A 260 -37.38 3.55 14.71
C VAL A 260 -38.44 3.82 15.76
N THR A 261 -38.03 3.74 17.05
CA THR A 261 -38.84 4.11 18.19
C THR A 261 -37.98 4.84 19.22
N LYS A 262 -38.55 5.33 20.33
CA LYS A 262 -37.78 5.93 21.43
C LYS A 262 -36.81 4.94 22.10
N THR A 263 -37.01 3.65 21.89
CA THR A 263 -36.22 2.56 22.50
C THR A 263 -35.48 1.71 21.51
N THR A 264 -35.71 1.89 20.20
CA THR A 264 -35.15 1.09 19.11
C THR A 264 -34.35 1.96 18.18
N LEU A 265 -33.05 1.71 18.05
CA LEU A 265 -32.14 2.35 17.12
C LEU A 265 -31.61 1.30 16.14
N VAL A 266 -31.74 1.56 14.85
CA VAL A 266 -31.15 0.78 13.76
C VAL A 266 -30.03 1.62 13.15
N LYS A 267 -28.86 1.00 13.03
CA LYS A 267 -27.70 1.59 12.30
C LYS A 267 -27.42 0.75 11.07
N VAL A 268 -27.25 1.41 9.94
CA VAL A 268 -26.89 0.79 8.66
C VAL A 268 -25.63 1.48 8.15
N GLY A 269 -24.60 0.68 7.93
CA GLY A 269 -23.36 1.12 7.31
C GLY A 269 -23.10 0.34 6.03
N VAL A 270 -22.85 1.03 4.93
CA VAL A 270 -22.38 0.43 3.67
C VAL A 270 -21.13 1.19 3.26
N SER A 271 -20.06 0.48 3.00
CA SER A 271 -18.83 1.09 2.52
C SER A 271 -18.12 0.16 1.54
N GLY A 272 -17.23 0.72 0.75
CA GLY A 272 -16.41 -0.08 -0.13
C GLY A 272 -15.28 0.72 -0.75
N SER A 273 -14.42 -0.03 -1.43
CA SER A 273 -13.32 0.52 -2.21
C SER A 273 -13.16 -0.23 -3.52
N LEU A 274 -12.94 0.49 -4.59
CA LEU A 274 -12.50 -0.03 -5.87
C LEU A 274 -11.09 0.48 -6.11
N LYS A 275 -10.11 -0.41 -6.16
CA LYS A 275 -8.70 -0.09 -6.36
C LYS A 275 -8.21 -0.75 -7.64
N LYS A 276 -7.71 0.09 -8.53
CA LYS A 276 -7.02 -0.32 -9.75
C LYS A 276 -5.53 -0.03 -9.57
N ARG A 277 -4.67 -1.02 -9.80
CA ARG A 277 -3.22 -0.85 -9.79
C ARG A 277 -2.64 -1.35 -11.12
N ASN A 278 -1.71 -0.58 -11.66
CA ASN A 278 -0.89 -0.96 -12.79
C ASN A 278 0.55 -1.21 -12.33
N ALA A 279 1.26 -2.11 -13.02
CA ALA A 279 2.68 -2.37 -12.81
C ALA A 279 3.32 -2.90 -14.09
N PRO A 280 4.67 -2.84 -14.24
CA PRO A 280 5.37 -3.51 -15.34
C PRO A 280 5.10 -5.01 -15.35
N GLY A 281 5.15 -5.64 -16.53
CA GLY A 281 4.95 -7.09 -16.67
C GLY A 281 5.91 -7.91 -15.81
N GLN A 282 7.15 -7.45 -15.64
CA GLN A 282 8.18 -8.04 -14.77
C GLN A 282 8.47 -7.17 -13.54
N GLY A 283 7.46 -6.52 -12.97
CA GLY A 283 7.59 -5.52 -11.91
C GLY A 283 8.41 -5.97 -10.71
N GLY A 284 8.27 -7.23 -10.28
CA GLY A 284 9.05 -7.80 -9.17
C GLY A 284 10.56 -7.86 -9.44
N ASN A 285 10.97 -7.95 -10.70
CA ASN A 285 12.38 -8.07 -11.11
C ASN A 285 13.05 -6.72 -11.39
N VAL A 286 12.28 -5.66 -11.62
CA VAL A 286 12.83 -4.32 -11.95
C VAL A 286 13.76 -3.84 -10.87
N TRP A 287 13.31 -3.87 -9.62
CA TRP A 287 14.09 -3.36 -8.48
C TRP A 287 15.31 -4.24 -8.17
N ILE A 288 15.16 -5.56 -8.28
CA ILE A 288 16.27 -6.51 -8.12
C ILE A 288 17.33 -6.28 -9.19
N SER A 289 16.91 -6.09 -10.43
CA SER A 289 17.82 -5.81 -11.55
C SER A 289 18.50 -4.46 -11.40
N LEU A 290 17.76 -3.41 -11.02
CA LEU A 290 18.32 -2.07 -10.76
C LEU A 290 19.42 -2.10 -9.70
N MET A 291 19.22 -2.85 -8.61
CA MET A 291 20.20 -2.96 -7.52
C MET A 291 21.39 -3.87 -7.87
N GLY A 292 21.19 -4.84 -8.75
CA GLY A 292 22.22 -5.83 -9.12
C GLY A 292 22.99 -5.51 -10.40
N GLN A 293 22.53 -4.56 -11.21
CA GLN A 293 23.17 -4.23 -12.47
C GLN A 293 24.36 -3.31 -12.26
N ASN A 294 25.55 -3.75 -12.65
CA ASN A 294 26.74 -2.89 -12.57
C ASN A 294 26.77 -1.86 -13.71
N PRO A 295 27.47 -0.73 -13.54
CA PRO A 295 27.45 0.38 -14.49
C PRO A 295 28.19 0.10 -15.81
N VAL A 296 29.02 -0.94 -15.90
CA VAL A 296 29.94 -1.17 -17.03
C VAL A 296 29.65 -2.41 -17.86
N SER A 297 28.59 -3.17 -17.53
CA SER A 297 28.31 -4.45 -18.18
C SER A 297 27.61 -4.31 -19.53
N ILE A 298 26.65 -3.42 -19.61
CA ILE A 298 25.81 -3.19 -20.80
C ILE A 298 25.42 -1.70 -20.93
N PRO A 299 25.24 -1.17 -22.14
CA PRO A 299 24.59 0.12 -22.35
C PRO A 299 23.08 -0.01 -22.09
N VAL A 300 22.36 1.10 -22.05
CA VAL A 300 20.88 1.11 -21.91
C VAL A 300 20.22 0.47 -23.13
N MET A 301 20.65 0.85 -24.33
CA MET A 301 20.16 0.38 -25.61
C MET A 301 21.27 0.52 -26.66
N TYR A 302 21.32 -0.36 -27.67
CA TYR A 302 22.19 -0.18 -28.82
C TYR A 302 21.55 0.78 -29.82
N SER A 303 22.39 1.44 -30.65
CA SER A 303 21.93 2.45 -31.61
C SER A 303 20.99 1.90 -32.71
N ASN A 304 21.06 0.61 -32.99
CA ASN A 304 20.14 -0.10 -33.90
C ASN A 304 18.83 -0.55 -33.28
N GLY A 305 18.59 -0.22 -31.99
CA GLY A 305 17.42 -0.64 -31.24
C GLY A 305 17.52 -2.03 -30.59
N TYR A 306 18.65 -2.71 -30.74
CA TYR A 306 18.88 -4.00 -30.06
C TYR A 306 19.01 -3.81 -28.57
N ILE A 307 18.39 -4.73 -27.82
CA ILE A 307 18.33 -4.71 -26.36
C ILE A 307 19.57 -5.41 -25.79
N PRO A 308 20.39 -4.68 -25.01
CA PRO A 308 21.57 -5.26 -24.40
C PRO A 308 21.26 -6.29 -23.31
N ALA A 309 22.00 -7.40 -23.30
CA ALA A 309 22.02 -8.36 -22.20
C ALA A 309 23.45 -8.82 -21.90
N TYR A 310 23.71 -9.15 -20.64
CA TYR A 310 24.97 -9.70 -20.16
C TYR A 310 24.72 -11.06 -19.53
N GLY A 311 25.51 -12.06 -19.94
CA GLY A 311 25.42 -13.44 -19.41
C GLY A 311 24.39 -14.28 -20.15
N GLU A 312 24.29 -15.53 -19.73
CA GLU A 312 23.27 -16.49 -20.17
C GLU A 312 22.19 -16.58 -19.10
N GLY A 313 20.94 -16.66 -19.54
CA GLY A 313 19.79 -16.79 -18.64
C GLY A 313 19.16 -15.49 -18.14
N ASP A 314 18.14 -15.65 -17.30
CA ASP A 314 17.24 -14.58 -16.86
C ASP A 314 17.79 -13.67 -15.76
N ASP A 315 18.95 -13.98 -15.18
CA ASP A 315 19.41 -13.38 -13.90
C ASP A 315 19.99 -11.97 -14.02
N ARG A 316 20.32 -11.52 -15.24
CA ARG A 316 20.93 -10.21 -15.48
C ARG A 316 20.17 -9.45 -16.56
N LYS A 317 18.96 -9.05 -16.24
CA LYS A 317 18.09 -8.33 -17.16
C LYS A 317 18.37 -6.84 -17.09
N ASN A 318 18.26 -6.18 -18.25
CA ASN A 318 18.34 -4.74 -18.35
C ASN A 318 17.18 -4.08 -17.58
N PRO A 319 17.45 -3.25 -16.53
CA PRO A 319 16.38 -2.69 -15.69
C PRO A 319 15.40 -1.80 -16.45
N TRP A 320 15.91 -1.04 -17.45
CA TRP A 320 15.09 -0.21 -18.32
C TRP A 320 14.08 -1.04 -19.11
N VAL A 321 14.55 -2.14 -19.70
CA VAL A 321 13.70 -3.04 -20.49
C VAL A 321 12.67 -3.75 -19.62
N LEU A 322 13.07 -4.20 -18.43
CA LEU A 322 12.13 -4.80 -17.49
C LEU A 322 11.00 -3.85 -17.08
N ALA A 323 11.32 -2.57 -16.91
CA ALA A 323 10.36 -1.56 -16.54
C ALA A 323 9.46 -1.11 -17.69
N THR A 324 9.97 -1.12 -18.95
CA THR A 324 9.30 -0.43 -20.05
C THR A 324 8.80 -1.35 -21.17
N GLN A 325 9.43 -2.51 -21.40
CA GLN A 325 9.19 -3.32 -22.59
C GLN A 325 8.68 -4.75 -22.33
N THR A 326 8.44 -5.11 -21.07
CA THR A 326 8.01 -6.47 -20.71
C THR A 326 6.49 -6.63 -20.57
N GLY A 327 5.71 -5.65 -21.03
CA GLY A 327 4.26 -5.64 -20.88
C GLY A 327 3.81 -5.04 -19.56
N TYR A 328 2.63 -5.42 -19.09
CA TYR A 328 2.03 -4.82 -17.90
C TYR A 328 1.16 -5.79 -17.12
N GLN A 329 0.93 -5.44 -15.85
CA GLN A 329 -0.02 -6.09 -14.96
C GLN A 329 -1.11 -5.10 -14.58
N GLU A 330 -2.37 -5.50 -14.71
CA GLU A 330 -3.51 -4.74 -14.22
C GLU A 330 -4.19 -5.53 -13.11
N ILE A 331 -4.32 -4.91 -11.94
CA ILE A 331 -4.81 -5.54 -10.73
C ILE A 331 -5.99 -4.73 -10.20
N TRP A 332 -7.13 -5.39 -10.02
CA TRP A 332 -8.35 -4.82 -9.47
C TRP A 332 -8.67 -5.46 -8.13
N ASN A 333 -8.91 -4.62 -7.11
CA ASN A 333 -9.45 -5.05 -5.82
C ASN A 333 -10.77 -4.33 -5.59
N ASN A 334 -11.83 -5.08 -5.38
CA ASN A 334 -13.16 -4.55 -5.11
C ASN A 334 -13.65 -5.09 -3.77
N LYS A 335 -13.84 -4.17 -2.80
CA LYS A 335 -14.34 -4.49 -1.46
C LYS A 335 -15.69 -3.85 -1.25
N VAL A 336 -16.63 -4.61 -0.72
CA VAL A 336 -17.92 -4.12 -0.25
C VAL A 336 -18.09 -4.61 1.19
N GLN A 337 -18.45 -3.72 2.09
CA GLN A 337 -18.59 -3.98 3.51
C GLN A 337 -19.93 -3.42 3.99
N THR A 338 -20.71 -4.26 4.64
CA THR A 338 -22.02 -3.89 5.14
C THR A 338 -22.12 -4.16 6.63
N ASN A 339 -22.67 -3.23 7.38
CA ASN A 339 -23.00 -3.36 8.80
C ASN A 339 -24.47 -3.03 9.02
N ILE A 340 -25.15 -3.87 9.74
CA ILE A 340 -26.48 -3.56 10.27
C ILE A 340 -26.43 -3.84 11.78
N SER A 341 -26.79 -2.88 12.61
CA SER A 341 -26.97 -3.10 14.03
C SER A 341 -28.33 -2.63 14.51
N LEU A 342 -28.89 -3.39 15.42
CA LEU A 342 -30.13 -3.09 16.12
C LEU A 342 -29.82 -2.94 17.61
N GLU A 343 -30.06 -1.77 18.14
CA GLU A 343 -29.98 -1.50 19.58
C GLU A 343 -31.41 -1.36 20.16
N GLN A 344 -31.75 -2.18 21.09
CA GLN A 344 -33.07 -2.19 21.75
C GLN A 344 -32.91 -1.98 23.24
N LYS A 345 -33.49 -0.90 23.79
CA LYS A 345 -33.64 -0.72 25.23
C LYS A 345 -34.78 -1.60 25.71
N LEU A 346 -34.49 -2.41 26.73
CA LEU A 346 -35.44 -3.34 27.30
C LEU A 346 -35.88 -2.90 28.72
N ASP A 347 -35.99 -1.57 28.93
CA ASP A 347 -36.42 -0.97 30.20
C ASP A 347 -37.82 -1.42 30.63
N PHE A 348 -38.63 -1.92 29.69
CA PHE A 348 -39.94 -2.50 29.95
C PHE A 348 -39.86 -3.85 30.67
N ILE A 349 -38.71 -4.57 30.56
CA ILE A 349 -38.43 -5.79 31.32
C ILE A 349 -37.77 -5.42 32.63
N THR A 350 -36.64 -4.69 32.54
CA THR A 350 -35.96 -4.16 33.73
C THR A 350 -35.14 -2.94 33.32
N LYS A 351 -35.17 -1.89 34.16
CA LYS A 351 -34.45 -0.64 33.89
C LYS A 351 -32.96 -0.90 33.75
N GLY A 352 -32.36 -0.42 32.67
CA GLY A 352 -30.94 -0.54 32.37
C GLY A 352 -30.57 -1.80 31.62
N LEU A 353 -31.53 -2.63 31.21
CA LEU A 353 -31.31 -3.74 30.28
C LEU A 353 -31.38 -3.24 28.84
N SER A 354 -30.43 -3.68 28.00
CA SER A 354 -30.42 -3.43 26.58
C SER A 354 -29.92 -4.64 25.80
N PHE A 355 -30.40 -4.78 24.58
CA PHE A 355 -29.96 -5.77 23.60
C PHE A 355 -29.34 -5.06 22.43
N GLU A 356 -28.23 -5.58 21.93
CA GLU A 356 -27.61 -5.16 20.69
C GLU A 356 -27.35 -6.37 19.80
N GLY A 357 -27.91 -6.35 18.60
CA GLY A 357 -27.63 -7.32 17.54
C GLY A 357 -26.84 -6.67 16.42
N ARG A 358 -25.82 -7.33 15.93
CA ARG A 358 -25.00 -6.87 14.78
C ARG A 358 -24.90 -7.93 13.72
N PHE A 359 -25.04 -7.52 12.48
CA PHE A 359 -24.79 -8.34 11.30
C PHE A 359 -23.83 -7.60 10.37
N GLY A 360 -22.81 -8.29 9.90
CA GLY A 360 -21.87 -7.80 8.90
C GLY A 360 -21.79 -8.76 7.72
N PHE A 361 -21.69 -8.20 6.53
CA PHE A 361 -21.47 -8.96 5.31
C PHE A 361 -20.43 -8.24 4.46
N ASP A 362 -19.32 -8.94 4.18
CA ASP A 362 -18.19 -8.40 3.44
C ASP A 362 -17.88 -9.27 2.24
N THR A 363 -17.56 -8.63 1.13
CA THR A 363 -16.95 -9.26 -0.04
C THR A 363 -15.65 -8.58 -0.38
N ASP A 364 -14.63 -9.37 -0.73
CA ASP A 364 -13.34 -8.89 -1.25
C ASP A 364 -13.02 -9.68 -2.51
N ASN A 365 -13.05 -9.00 -3.65
CA ASN A 365 -12.78 -9.61 -4.96
C ASN A 365 -11.47 -9.04 -5.50
N HIS A 366 -10.56 -9.94 -5.85
CA HIS A 366 -9.28 -9.64 -6.48
C HIS A 366 -9.26 -10.22 -7.89
N SER A 367 -8.95 -9.39 -8.88
CA SER A 367 -8.78 -9.79 -10.26
C SER A 367 -7.45 -9.24 -10.79
N GLN A 368 -6.68 -10.08 -11.45
CA GLN A 368 -5.40 -9.72 -12.02
C GLN A 368 -5.33 -10.20 -13.46
N ILE A 369 -4.90 -9.31 -14.35
CA ILE A 369 -4.56 -9.61 -15.73
C ILE A 369 -3.09 -9.29 -15.91
N ASN A 370 -2.31 -10.30 -16.31
CA ASN A 370 -0.90 -10.13 -16.65
C ASN A 370 -0.75 -10.27 -18.17
N ARG A 371 -0.16 -9.29 -18.81
CA ARG A 371 0.28 -9.34 -20.20
C ARG A 371 1.78 -9.17 -20.22
N VAL A 372 2.49 -10.26 -20.38
CA VAL A 372 3.93 -10.32 -20.25
C VAL A 372 4.57 -10.78 -21.54
N ARG A 373 5.58 -10.05 -21.99
CA ARG A 373 6.47 -10.43 -23.10
C ARG A 373 7.92 -10.34 -22.64
N MET A 374 8.78 -11.02 -23.34
CA MET A 374 10.23 -10.84 -23.19
C MET A 374 10.80 -10.58 -24.57
N PRO A 375 11.34 -9.39 -24.82
CA PRO A 375 11.99 -9.11 -26.11
C PRO A 375 13.28 -9.93 -26.26
N GLU A 376 13.71 -10.12 -27.48
CA GLU A 376 15.02 -10.70 -27.76
C GLU A 376 16.14 -9.79 -27.24
N THR A 377 17.26 -10.39 -26.87
CA THR A 377 18.39 -9.65 -26.31
C THR A 377 19.68 -9.99 -27.04
N TRP A 378 20.58 -9.03 -27.09
CA TRP A 378 21.79 -9.07 -27.87
C TRP A 378 22.98 -8.63 -27.05
N ARG A 379 24.16 -9.11 -27.44
CA ARG A 379 25.46 -8.65 -26.91
C ARG A 379 26.33 -8.19 -28.07
N ALA A 380 26.82 -6.96 -28.00
CA ALA A 380 27.82 -6.49 -28.91
C ALA A 380 29.13 -7.25 -28.69
N GLN A 381 29.69 -7.75 -29.77
CA GLN A 381 31.08 -8.23 -29.80
C GLN A 381 31.99 -7.01 -29.81
N ARG A 382 33.18 -7.13 -29.24
CA ARG A 382 34.14 -6.02 -29.21
C ARG A 382 34.86 -5.87 -30.56
N GLU A 383 34.19 -6.20 -31.64
CA GLU A 383 34.66 -6.18 -33.00
C GLU A 383 33.66 -5.39 -33.86
N ARG A 384 34.18 -4.71 -34.86
CA ARG A 384 33.38 -3.99 -35.84
C ARG A 384 33.57 -4.65 -37.19
N ASP A 385 32.52 -4.57 -38.03
CA ASP A 385 32.60 -4.97 -39.41
C ASP A 385 33.46 -3.95 -40.25
N ASP A 386 33.68 -4.26 -41.53
CA ASP A 386 34.44 -3.43 -42.44
C ASP A 386 33.83 -2.03 -42.68
N TYR A 387 32.59 -1.82 -42.31
CA TYR A 387 31.84 -0.56 -42.40
C TYR A 387 31.75 0.19 -41.08
N GLY A 388 32.41 -0.32 -40.03
CA GLY A 388 32.41 0.27 -38.70
C GLY A 388 31.17 -0.07 -37.84
N GLY A 389 30.28 -0.93 -38.33
CA GLY A 389 29.13 -1.43 -37.58
C GLY A 389 29.52 -2.41 -36.47
N LEU A 390 28.79 -2.43 -35.35
CA LEU A 390 29.00 -3.41 -34.30
C LEU A 390 28.47 -4.78 -34.73
N LEU A 391 29.25 -5.82 -34.45
CA LEU A 391 28.81 -7.20 -34.61
C LEU A 391 28.04 -7.63 -33.35
N PHE A 392 26.92 -8.35 -33.52
CA PHE A 392 26.05 -8.75 -32.43
C PHE A 392 25.90 -10.26 -32.37
N GLN A 393 25.83 -10.74 -31.11
CA GLN A 393 25.45 -12.11 -30.82
C GLN A 393 24.08 -12.10 -30.11
N ASN A 394 23.11 -12.88 -30.62
CA ASN A 394 21.84 -13.08 -29.98
C ASN A 394 22.04 -13.83 -28.68
N ARG A 395 21.43 -13.37 -27.58
CA ARG A 395 21.55 -13.96 -26.24
C ARG A 395 20.25 -14.63 -25.78
N SER A 396 19.11 -14.13 -26.21
CA SER A 396 17.80 -14.72 -25.96
C SER A 396 16.85 -14.43 -27.11
N ILE A 397 16.02 -15.38 -27.42
CA ILE A 397 14.94 -15.24 -28.40
C ILE A 397 13.75 -14.51 -27.79
N GLU A 398 12.98 -13.82 -28.63
CA GLU A 398 11.74 -13.19 -28.20
C GLU A 398 10.75 -14.22 -27.67
N LYS A 399 10.12 -13.89 -26.53
CA LYS A 399 8.90 -14.54 -26.06
C LYS A 399 7.76 -13.57 -26.33
N PRO A 400 6.81 -13.92 -27.22
CA PRO A 400 5.68 -13.05 -27.56
C PRO A 400 4.83 -12.75 -26.34
N MET A 401 3.95 -11.75 -26.46
CA MET A 401 3.07 -11.37 -25.35
C MET A 401 2.07 -12.48 -25.03
N GLU A 402 2.15 -12.98 -23.83
CA GLU A 402 1.22 -13.93 -23.26
C GLU A 402 0.29 -13.23 -22.26
N GLN A 403 -0.97 -13.63 -22.23
CA GLN A 403 -1.93 -13.14 -21.25
C GLN A 403 -2.31 -14.26 -20.30
N THR A 404 -2.19 -13.97 -19.01
CA THR A 404 -2.77 -14.80 -17.94
C THR A 404 -3.74 -13.95 -17.12
N SER A 405 -4.79 -14.57 -16.63
CA SER A 405 -5.74 -13.92 -15.74
C SER A 405 -6.04 -14.82 -14.55
N SER A 406 -6.23 -14.19 -13.41
CA SER A 406 -6.67 -14.85 -12.19
C SER A 406 -7.72 -13.99 -11.50
N SER A 407 -8.69 -14.64 -10.88
CA SER A 407 -9.69 -13.97 -10.06
C SER A 407 -9.95 -14.80 -8.82
N THR A 408 -9.95 -14.14 -7.67
CA THR A 408 -10.27 -14.74 -6.38
C THR A 408 -11.30 -13.88 -5.66
N GLY A 409 -12.20 -14.53 -4.92
CA GLY A 409 -13.21 -13.84 -4.13
C GLY A 409 -13.29 -14.41 -2.73
N GLU A 410 -13.46 -13.55 -1.76
CA GLU A 410 -13.69 -13.92 -0.36
C GLU A 410 -15.01 -13.30 0.10
N ARG A 411 -15.75 -14.07 0.90
CA ARG A 411 -16.95 -13.61 1.58
C ARG A 411 -16.83 -13.90 3.05
N ARG A 412 -17.16 -12.90 3.87
CA ARG A 412 -17.18 -13.02 5.32
C ARG A 412 -18.54 -12.58 5.85
N GLU A 413 -19.06 -13.34 6.78
CA GLU A 413 -20.27 -13.02 7.51
C GLU A 413 -19.94 -12.91 8.98
N PHE A 414 -20.50 -11.91 9.64
CA PHE A 414 -20.35 -11.65 11.06
C PHE A 414 -21.72 -11.50 11.68
N LEU A 415 -21.94 -12.22 12.77
CA LEU A 415 -23.17 -12.12 13.57
C LEU A 415 -22.80 -12.06 15.04
N GLU A 416 -23.33 -11.09 15.73
CA GLU A 416 -23.12 -10.88 17.16
C GLU A 416 -24.44 -10.49 17.85
N ALA A 417 -24.62 -10.97 19.07
CA ALA A 417 -25.72 -10.60 19.93
C ALA A 417 -25.17 -10.33 21.33
N ILE A 418 -25.47 -9.14 21.86
CA ILE A 418 -24.98 -8.68 23.16
C ILE A 418 -26.18 -8.29 24.02
N LEU A 419 -26.24 -8.82 25.23
CA LEU A 419 -27.19 -8.39 26.26
C LEU A 419 -26.41 -7.65 27.36
N GLN A 420 -26.77 -6.39 27.59
CA GLN A 420 -26.10 -5.54 28.58
C GLN A 420 -27.07 -5.11 29.67
N TYR A 421 -26.60 -5.10 30.92
CA TYR A 421 -27.33 -4.57 32.03
C TYR A 421 -26.50 -3.51 32.75
N ASN A 422 -26.96 -2.26 32.75
CA ASN A 422 -26.30 -1.12 33.39
C ASN A 422 -27.31 -0.39 34.29
N ARG A 423 -27.15 -0.45 35.60
CA ARG A 423 -28.03 0.24 36.51
C ARG A 423 -27.29 0.84 37.69
N ALA A 424 -27.67 2.06 38.06
CA ALA A 424 -27.24 2.71 39.27
C ALA A 424 -28.29 2.49 40.40
N PHE A 425 -27.83 1.97 41.52
CA PHE A 425 -28.61 1.84 42.74
C PHE A 425 -28.02 2.80 43.77
N LYS A 426 -28.57 4.02 43.89
CA LYS A 426 -28.03 5.10 44.74
C LYS A 426 -26.52 5.34 44.40
N ALA A 427 -25.62 4.96 45.29
CA ALA A 427 -24.18 5.10 45.16
C ALA A 427 -23.50 3.89 44.48
N HIS A 428 -24.21 2.79 44.19
CA HIS A 428 -23.69 1.57 43.61
C HIS A 428 -24.05 1.49 42.11
N HIS A 429 -23.07 1.26 41.27
CA HIS A 429 -23.25 0.99 39.86
C HIS A 429 -22.97 -0.48 39.56
N ILE A 430 -23.93 -1.15 38.92
CA ILE A 430 -23.80 -2.52 38.41
C ILE A 430 -23.83 -2.42 36.89
N GLY A 431 -22.78 -2.95 36.24
CA GLY A 431 -22.66 -2.99 34.80
C GLY A 431 -21.81 -4.18 34.36
#